data_2488c58e840816bd72273a7e620c12de
#
_entry.id   2488c58e840816bd72273a7e620c12de
#
_cell.length_a   1.000
_cell.length_b   1.000
_cell.length_c   1.000
_cell.angle_alpha   90.00
_cell.angle_beta   90.00
_cell.angle_gamma   90.00
#
_symmetry.space_group_name_H-M   'P 1'
#
loop_
_entity.id
_entity.type
_entity.pdbx_description
1 polymer ?
#
loop_
_entity_poly.entity_id
_entity_poly.type
_entity_poly.pdbx_seq_one_letter_code
_entity_poly.pdbx_strand_id
1 'polypeptide(L)'
;MGYRILTLNQISVRGLERFPRDRYEVASSLAHPDAILLRSADLHSVEIAPSVLAVGRAGAGTNNVPVAALSKRGVPVFNAPGANSNAVKELVIASLFLAARNICQAWDFARGLSGDDKTIDEATEKGKKSFAGFELPGRTLGVIGLGAIGVEVANAAERLGMRVIGYDPDITVQRAWQLSASIEQARSLDELFSRSQFVTVHIPLVEGTRGLVNSTRLQLMPE
;
A
#
# COMPACT_ATOMS: atom_id res chain seq x y z
N MET A 1 -17.22 36.15 3.10
CA MET A 1 -15.82 35.70 2.98
C MET A 1 -15.83 34.16 2.95
N GLY A 2 -15.20 33.57 1.93
CA GLY A 2 -15.08 32.13 1.83
C GLY A 2 -13.83 31.62 2.54
N TYR A 3 -13.80 30.33 2.89
CA TYR A 3 -12.63 29.66 3.44
C TYR A 3 -11.58 29.43 2.35
N ARG A 4 -10.30 29.57 2.69
CA ARG A 4 -9.15 29.43 1.78
C ARG A 4 -8.42 28.13 2.05
N ILE A 5 -8.38 27.25 1.05
CA ILE A 5 -7.82 25.89 1.16
C ILE A 5 -6.56 25.80 0.30
N LEU A 6 -5.41 25.66 0.95
CA LEU A 6 -4.14 25.39 0.29
C LEU A 6 -4.04 23.91 -0.04
N THR A 7 -3.78 23.57 -1.30
CA THR A 7 -3.51 22.19 -1.73
C THR A 7 -2.01 21.99 -1.96
N LEU A 8 -1.44 21.01 -1.31
CA LEU A 8 -0.06 20.58 -1.51
C LEU A 8 -0.04 19.20 -2.18
N ASN A 9 0.70 19.06 -3.27
CA ASN A 9 0.67 17.94 -4.20
C ASN A 9 -0.66 17.84 -4.99
N GLN A 10 -0.76 16.77 -5.79
CA GLN A 10 -1.96 16.49 -6.56
C GLN A 10 -3.05 15.89 -5.67
N ILE A 11 -4.11 16.64 -5.46
CA ILE A 11 -5.35 16.14 -4.87
C ILE A 11 -6.34 15.89 -6.00
N SER A 12 -7.08 14.78 -5.90
CA SER A 12 -8.08 14.42 -6.91
C SER A 12 -9.08 15.53 -7.16
N VAL A 13 -9.29 15.88 -8.43
CA VAL A 13 -10.29 16.88 -8.84
C VAL A 13 -11.67 16.55 -8.29
N ARG A 14 -12.07 15.27 -8.31
CA ARG A 14 -13.35 14.79 -7.71
C ARG A 14 -13.46 15.13 -6.22
N GLY A 15 -12.35 15.17 -5.49
CA GLY A 15 -12.33 15.61 -4.09
C GLY A 15 -12.45 17.13 -3.98
N LEU A 16 -11.75 17.86 -4.85
CA LEU A 16 -11.78 19.33 -4.84
C LEU A 16 -13.12 19.91 -5.28
N GLU A 17 -13.84 19.25 -6.18
CA GLU A 17 -15.20 19.63 -6.61
C GLU A 17 -16.24 19.59 -5.46
N ARG A 18 -15.91 18.94 -4.33
CA ARG A 18 -16.75 18.96 -3.12
C ARG A 18 -16.69 20.30 -2.36
N PHE A 19 -15.80 21.19 -2.74
CA PHE A 19 -15.68 22.53 -2.20
C PHE A 19 -16.32 23.56 -3.16
N PRO A 20 -17.59 23.96 -2.94
CA PRO A 20 -18.27 24.92 -3.81
C PRO A 20 -17.56 26.27 -3.79
N ARG A 21 -17.34 26.84 -4.98
CA ARG A 21 -16.51 28.02 -5.21
C ARG A 21 -17.07 29.32 -4.61
N ASP A 22 -18.34 29.36 -4.32
CA ASP A 22 -18.99 30.44 -3.61
C ASP A 22 -18.60 30.55 -2.12
N ARG A 23 -18.11 29.42 -1.55
CA ARG A 23 -17.72 29.30 -0.14
C ARG A 23 -16.24 29.01 0.07
N TYR A 24 -15.56 28.46 -0.91
CA TYR A 24 -14.18 27.99 -0.79
C TYR A 24 -13.32 28.48 -1.96
N GLU A 25 -12.18 29.10 -1.62
CA GLU A 25 -11.08 29.35 -2.54
C GLU A 25 -10.08 28.19 -2.39
N VAL A 26 -9.85 27.40 -3.44
CA VAL A 26 -8.90 26.29 -3.43
C VAL A 26 -7.76 26.59 -4.40
N ALA A 27 -6.54 26.67 -3.90
CA ALA A 27 -5.36 26.98 -4.71
C ALA A 27 -4.10 26.28 -4.18
N SER A 28 -3.09 26.16 -5.05
CA SER A 28 -1.78 25.58 -4.71
C SER A 28 -0.80 26.61 -4.12
N SER A 29 -1.18 27.88 -4.08
CA SER A 29 -0.40 28.96 -3.46
C SER A 29 -1.36 29.94 -2.79
N LEU A 30 -1.29 30.06 -1.46
CA LEU A 30 -2.09 30.97 -0.64
C LEU A 30 -1.25 31.45 0.54
N ALA A 31 -1.20 32.76 0.75
CA ALA A 31 -0.40 33.35 1.83
C ALA A 31 -0.95 33.05 3.23
N HIS A 32 -2.27 33.03 3.40
CA HIS A 32 -2.95 32.81 4.69
C HIS A 32 -4.11 31.83 4.51
N PRO A 33 -3.83 30.51 4.36
CA PRO A 33 -4.89 29.52 4.22
C PRO A 33 -5.60 29.26 5.57
N ASP A 34 -6.90 28.98 5.49
CA ASP A 34 -7.69 28.48 6.62
C ASP A 34 -7.53 26.96 6.81
N ALA A 35 -7.24 26.23 5.73
CA ALA A 35 -6.99 24.79 5.79
C ALA A 35 -5.93 24.35 4.77
N ILE A 36 -5.28 23.23 5.07
CA ILE A 36 -4.32 22.59 4.16
C ILE A 36 -4.82 21.20 3.79
N LEU A 37 -4.86 20.90 2.48
CA LEU A 37 -5.05 19.56 1.95
C LEU A 37 -3.76 19.07 1.32
N LEU A 38 -3.27 17.89 1.75
CA LEU A 38 -2.04 17.31 1.24
C LEU A 38 -2.14 15.79 1.06
N ARG A 39 -1.18 15.21 0.35
CA ARG A 39 -0.98 13.76 0.26
C ARG A 39 0.41 13.38 0.77
N SER A 40 1.46 13.67 0.03
CA SER A 40 2.85 13.26 0.29
C SER A 40 3.79 14.43 0.61
N ALA A 41 3.32 15.70 0.57
CA ALA A 41 4.13 16.83 0.98
C ALA A 41 4.53 16.71 2.46
N ASP A 42 5.75 17.09 2.78
CA ASP A 42 6.25 17.10 4.15
C ASP A 42 5.95 18.43 4.81
N LEU A 43 5.05 18.42 5.79
CA LEU A 43 4.72 19.62 6.59
C LEU A 43 5.68 19.86 7.76
N HIS A 44 6.64 18.97 8.03
CA HIS A 44 7.66 19.22 9.05
C HIS A 44 8.65 20.31 8.61
N SER A 45 8.84 20.47 7.30
CA SER A 45 9.75 21.45 6.70
C SER A 45 9.07 22.74 6.27
N VAL A 46 7.76 22.86 6.47
CA VAL A 46 6.96 24.02 6.04
C VAL A 46 6.44 24.78 7.25
N GLU A 47 6.59 26.10 7.23
CA GLU A 47 5.96 26.96 8.23
C GLU A 47 4.44 26.96 8.04
N ILE A 48 3.72 26.45 9.02
CA ILE A 48 2.26 26.38 9.00
C ILE A 48 1.70 27.68 9.58
N ALA A 49 1.10 28.50 8.73
CA ALA A 49 0.55 29.80 9.09
C ALA A 49 -0.39 29.72 10.32
N PRO A 50 -0.40 30.76 11.17
CA PRO A 50 -1.32 30.80 12.33
C PRO A 50 -2.81 30.75 11.95
N SER A 51 -3.17 31.16 10.73
CA SER A 51 -4.54 31.13 10.20
C SER A 51 -5.09 29.71 9.96
N VAL A 52 -4.22 28.67 9.91
CA VAL A 52 -4.65 27.29 9.63
C VAL A 52 -5.47 26.73 10.79
N LEU A 53 -6.72 26.39 10.49
CA LEU A 53 -7.71 25.83 11.42
C LEU A 53 -7.81 24.30 11.33
N ALA A 54 -7.42 23.70 10.19
CA ALA A 54 -7.48 22.26 9.99
C ALA A 54 -6.47 21.79 8.93
N VAL A 55 -6.04 20.53 9.05
CA VAL A 55 -5.19 19.86 8.05
C VAL A 55 -5.88 18.55 7.64
N GLY A 56 -6.04 18.33 6.32
CA GLY A 56 -6.55 17.09 5.75
C GLY A 56 -5.47 16.37 4.94
N ARG A 57 -5.21 15.10 5.26
CA ARG A 57 -4.28 14.24 4.54
C ARG A 57 -5.03 13.21 3.69
N ALA A 58 -4.86 13.25 2.38
CA ALA A 58 -5.45 12.28 1.43
C ALA A 58 -4.69 10.94 1.48
N GLY A 59 -4.92 10.16 2.53
CA GLY A 59 -4.33 8.84 2.77
C GLY A 59 -4.31 8.48 4.25
N ALA A 60 -3.93 7.25 4.59
CA ALA A 60 -4.02 6.71 5.95
C ALA A 60 -2.90 7.20 6.88
N GLY A 61 -1.64 7.18 6.42
CA GLY A 61 -0.49 7.58 7.23
C GLY A 61 -0.46 9.08 7.49
N THR A 62 0.15 9.51 8.60
CA THR A 62 0.30 10.93 8.99
C THR A 62 1.75 11.30 9.32
N ASN A 63 2.70 10.45 8.96
CA ASN A 63 4.12 10.62 9.24
C ASN A 63 4.75 11.87 8.62
N ASN A 64 4.15 12.43 7.59
CA ASN A 64 4.55 13.68 6.93
C ASN A 64 3.81 14.92 7.47
N VAL A 65 3.07 14.79 8.57
CA VAL A 65 2.32 15.88 9.21
C VAL A 65 2.75 16.01 10.67
N PRO A 66 3.13 17.18 11.18
CA PRO A 66 3.55 17.37 12.57
C PRO A 66 2.35 17.37 13.53
N VAL A 67 1.69 16.21 13.66
CA VAL A 67 0.43 16.03 14.40
C VAL A 67 0.55 16.55 15.84
N ALA A 68 1.64 16.22 16.55
CA ALA A 68 1.82 16.65 17.93
C ALA A 68 1.91 18.19 18.07
N ALA A 69 2.57 18.86 17.14
CA ALA A 69 2.68 20.32 17.15
C ALA A 69 1.35 20.98 16.81
N LEU A 70 0.62 20.44 15.83
CA LEU A 70 -0.72 20.93 15.44
C LEU A 70 -1.75 20.73 16.56
N SER A 71 -1.71 19.58 17.25
CA SER A 71 -2.58 19.32 18.41
C SER A 71 -2.37 20.32 19.55
N LYS A 72 -1.12 20.71 19.82
CA LYS A 72 -0.82 21.77 20.82
C LYS A 72 -1.39 23.13 20.43
N ARG A 73 -1.56 23.38 19.13
CA ARG A 73 -2.19 24.60 18.59
C ARG A 73 -3.72 24.49 18.50
N GLY A 74 -4.33 23.34 18.85
CA GLY A 74 -5.75 23.09 18.67
C GLY A 74 -6.18 22.88 17.21
N VAL A 75 -5.24 22.56 16.30
CA VAL A 75 -5.50 22.33 14.88
C VAL A 75 -5.71 20.84 14.64
N PRO A 76 -6.94 20.38 14.32
CA PRO A 76 -7.21 18.97 14.04
C PRO A 76 -6.56 18.53 12.72
N VAL A 77 -6.08 17.27 12.72
CA VAL A 77 -5.53 16.59 11.54
C VAL A 77 -6.46 15.45 11.17
N PHE A 78 -7.01 15.50 9.98
CA PHE A 78 -7.86 14.46 9.40
C PHE A 78 -7.07 13.62 8.42
N ASN A 79 -7.26 12.32 8.43
CA ASN A 79 -6.73 11.39 7.46
C ASN A 79 -7.84 10.57 6.81
N ALA A 80 -7.50 9.83 5.75
CA ALA A 80 -8.45 8.99 5.00
C ALA A 80 -8.00 7.52 5.02
N PRO A 81 -8.13 6.80 6.15
CA PRO A 81 -7.74 5.40 6.24
C PRO A 81 -8.61 4.54 5.34
N GLY A 82 -7.98 3.62 4.59
CA GLY A 82 -8.68 2.70 3.70
C GLY A 82 -9.02 3.25 2.31
N ALA A 83 -8.87 4.55 2.06
CA ALA A 83 -9.25 5.15 0.77
C ALA A 83 -8.49 4.56 -0.44
N ASN A 84 -7.29 4.03 -0.24
CA ASN A 84 -6.46 3.40 -1.28
C ASN A 84 -6.29 1.88 -1.09
N SER A 85 -7.05 1.24 -0.21
CA SER A 85 -6.86 -0.18 0.14
C SER A 85 -6.98 -1.08 -1.07
N ASN A 86 -8.00 -0.85 -1.90
CA ASN A 86 -8.20 -1.62 -3.13
C ASN A 86 -7.02 -1.46 -4.11
N ALA A 87 -6.55 -0.23 -4.33
CA ALA A 87 -5.44 0.02 -5.25
C ALA A 87 -4.14 -0.66 -4.79
N VAL A 88 -3.86 -0.64 -3.48
CA VAL A 88 -2.70 -1.33 -2.92
C VAL A 88 -2.87 -2.84 -3.01
N LYS A 89 -4.05 -3.38 -2.72
CA LYS A 89 -4.37 -4.80 -2.90
C LYS A 89 -4.08 -5.25 -4.35
N GLU A 90 -4.56 -4.52 -5.35
CA GLU A 90 -4.34 -4.83 -6.77
C GLU A 90 -2.84 -4.87 -7.10
N LEU A 91 -2.07 -3.91 -6.59
CA LEU A 91 -0.62 -3.89 -6.78
C LEU A 91 0.08 -5.08 -6.13
N VAL A 92 -0.32 -5.48 -4.92
CA VAL A 92 0.21 -6.67 -4.25
C VAL A 92 -0.10 -7.94 -5.04
N ILE A 93 -1.35 -8.11 -5.48
CA ILE A 93 -1.75 -9.28 -6.27
C ILE A 93 -0.98 -9.32 -7.61
N ALA A 94 -0.85 -8.18 -8.30
CA ALA A 94 -0.03 -8.10 -9.50
C ALA A 94 1.43 -8.49 -9.22
N SER A 95 2.01 -8.03 -8.11
CA SER A 95 3.38 -8.37 -7.71
C SER A 95 3.57 -9.87 -7.44
N LEU A 96 2.57 -10.55 -6.86
CA LEU A 96 2.59 -11.99 -6.67
C LEU A 96 2.66 -12.73 -8.02
N PHE A 97 1.87 -12.31 -9.02
CA PHE A 97 1.94 -12.90 -10.36
C PHE A 97 3.26 -12.60 -11.06
N LEU A 98 3.78 -11.36 -10.96
CA LEU A 98 5.08 -11.01 -11.54
C LEU A 98 6.20 -11.89 -10.98
N ALA A 99 6.20 -12.11 -9.66
CA ALA A 99 7.19 -12.95 -8.99
C ALA A 99 7.03 -14.44 -9.34
N ALA A 100 5.79 -14.96 -9.34
CA ALA A 100 5.53 -16.38 -9.55
C ALA A 100 5.70 -16.83 -11.01
N ARG A 101 5.53 -15.96 -12.00
CA ARG A 101 5.42 -16.31 -13.41
C ARG A 101 6.54 -15.73 -14.29
N ASN A 102 7.58 -15.13 -13.72
CA ASN A 102 8.71 -14.53 -14.43
C ASN A 102 8.30 -13.55 -15.57
N ILE A 103 7.21 -12.81 -15.35
CA ILE A 103 6.57 -12.00 -16.42
C ILE A 103 7.52 -10.90 -16.93
N CYS A 104 8.23 -10.22 -16.04
CA CYS A 104 9.15 -9.14 -16.43
C CYS A 104 10.29 -9.65 -17.30
N GLN A 105 10.87 -10.79 -16.94
CA GLN A 105 11.96 -11.43 -17.69
C GLN A 105 11.48 -11.94 -19.06
N ALA A 106 10.28 -12.55 -19.09
CA ALA A 106 9.68 -13.00 -20.34
C ALA A 106 9.33 -11.84 -21.27
N TRP A 107 8.85 -10.74 -20.73
CA TRP A 107 8.55 -9.52 -21.48
C TRP A 107 9.82 -8.89 -22.07
N ASP A 108 10.90 -8.81 -21.31
CA ASP A 108 12.19 -8.27 -21.77
C ASP A 108 12.78 -9.13 -22.88
N PHE A 109 12.74 -10.46 -22.69
CA PHE A 109 13.13 -11.42 -23.73
C PHE A 109 12.30 -11.24 -25.03
N ALA A 110 10.97 -11.17 -24.91
CA ALA A 110 10.10 -11.04 -26.08
C ALA A 110 10.36 -9.74 -26.87
N ARG A 111 10.67 -8.64 -26.17
CA ARG A 111 11.02 -7.36 -26.82
C ARG A 111 12.37 -7.40 -27.55
N GLY A 112 13.26 -8.28 -27.18
CA GLY A 112 14.57 -8.48 -27.81
C GLY A 112 14.52 -9.34 -29.06
N LEU A 113 13.38 -10.03 -29.35
CA LEU A 113 13.25 -10.88 -30.53
C LEU A 113 13.23 -10.05 -31.80
N SER A 114 13.95 -10.53 -32.83
CA SER A 114 14.01 -9.91 -34.16
C SER A 114 14.30 -10.97 -35.23
N GLY A 115 13.87 -10.73 -36.45
CA GLY A 115 14.05 -11.62 -37.58
C GLY A 115 12.74 -11.86 -38.34
N ASP A 116 12.71 -12.88 -39.19
CA ASP A 116 11.51 -13.36 -39.83
C ASP A 116 10.65 -14.23 -38.88
N ASP A 117 9.44 -14.55 -39.30
CA ASP A 117 8.46 -15.30 -38.48
C ASP A 117 9.04 -16.63 -37.95
N LYS A 118 9.77 -17.35 -38.82
CA LYS A 118 10.38 -18.63 -38.45
C LYS A 118 11.44 -18.48 -37.37
N THR A 119 12.32 -17.49 -37.54
CA THR A 119 13.39 -17.17 -36.56
C THR A 119 12.80 -16.78 -35.21
N ILE A 120 11.76 -15.95 -35.22
CA ILE A 120 11.07 -15.52 -33.97
C ILE A 120 10.37 -16.71 -33.31
N ASP A 121 9.69 -17.58 -34.06
CA ASP A 121 9.01 -18.76 -33.52
C ASP A 121 10.01 -19.73 -32.88
N GLU A 122 11.10 -20.09 -33.57
CA GLU A 122 12.16 -20.95 -33.06
C GLU A 122 12.81 -20.38 -31.77
N ALA A 123 13.09 -19.06 -31.75
CA ALA A 123 13.65 -18.39 -30.58
C ALA A 123 12.68 -18.39 -29.40
N THR A 124 11.38 -18.17 -29.65
CA THR A 124 10.33 -18.21 -28.64
C THR A 124 10.20 -19.58 -28.03
N GLU A 125 10.11 -20.66 -28.85
CA GLU A 125 10.00 -22.04 -28.38
C GLU A 125 11.22 -22.48 -27.57
N LYS A 126 12.41 -22.04 -27.95
CA LYS A 126 13.64 -22.32 -27.21
C LYS A 126 13.72 -21.53 -25.91
N GLY A 127 13.33 -20.24 -25.94
CA GLY A 127 13.46 -19.32 -24.80
C GLY A 127 12.40 -19.49 -23.73
N LYS A 128 11.15 -19.86 -24.07
CA LYS A 128 10.02 -19.92 -23.14
C LYS A 128 10.27 -20.83 -21.92
N LYS A 129 11.10 -21.84 -22.04
CA LYS A 129 11.43 -22.76 -20.94
C LYS A 129 12.20 -22.08 -19.80
N SER A 130 12.95 -21.01 -20.11
CA SER A 130 13.70 -20.23 -19.12
C SER A 130 12.80 -19.39 -18.21
N PHE A 131 11.54 -19.20 -18.59
CA PHE A 131 10.55 -18.42 -17.84
C PHE A 131 9.50 -19.31 -17.15
N ALA A 132 9.76 -20.61 -17.02
CA ALA A 132 8.89 -21.51 -16.28
C ALA A 132 8.76 -20.99 -14.84
N GLY A 133 7.54 -20.72 -14.42
CA GLY A 133 7.19 -20.30 -13.08
C GLY A 133 6.35 -21.35 -12.38
N PHE A 134 5.64 -20.94 -11.37
CA PHE A 134 4.73 -21.78 -10.61
C PHE A 134 3.38 -21.09 -10.40
N GLU A 135 2.36 -21.85 -10.03
CA GLU A 135 1.03 -21.32 -9.72
C GLU A 135 0.93 -20.92 -8.24
N LEU A 136 0.07 -19.95 -7.96
CA LEU A 136 -0.17 -19.46 -6.59
C LEU A 136 -1.02 -20.42 -5.72
N PRO A 137 -2.03 -21.16 -6.27
CA PRO A 137 -2.84 -22.06 -5.47
C PRO A 137 -1.98 -23.05 -4.65
N GLY A 138 -2.37 -23.22 -3.38
CA GLY A 138 -1.65 -24.07 -2.43
C GLY A 138 -0.37 -23.47 -1.83
N ARG A 139 0.12 -22.34 -2.34
CA ARG A 139 1.22 -21.57 -1.72
C ARG A 139 0.69 -20.76 -0.54
N THR A 140 1.55 -20.47 0.41
CA THR A 140 1.18 -19.70 1.61
C THR A 140 1.64 -18.25 1.49
N LEU A 141 0.70 -17.32 1.70
CA LEU A 141 0.98 -15.90 1.86
C LEU A 141 0.91 -15.53 3.35
N GLY A 142 2.00 -15.01 3.89
CA GLY A 142 2.04 -14.36 5.19
C GLY A 142 1.66 -12.89 5.07
N VAL A 143 0.69 -12.44 5.85
CA VAL A 143 0.23 -11.05 5.88
C VAL A 143 0.54 -10.43 7.24
N ILE A 144 1.43 -9.44 7.27
CA ILE A 144 1.81 -8.71 8.49
C ILE A 144 1.04 -7.38 8.51
N GLY A 145 0.18 -7.23 9.51
CA GLY A 145 -0.75 -6.10 9.63
C GLY A 145 -2.07 -6.35 8.89
N LEU A 146 -3.13 -6.60 9.66
CA LEU A 146 -4.48 -6.87 9.18
C LEU A 146 -5.40 -5.64 9.31
N GLY A 147 -4.83 -4.47 8.97
CA GLY A 147 -5.57 -3.23 8.81
C GLY A 147 -6.42 -3.19 7.53
N ALA A 148 -6.79 -1.99 7.09
CA ALA A 148 -7.64 -1.79 5.92
C ALA A 148 -7.10 -2.43 4.63
N ILE A 149 -5.77 -2.45 4.44
CA ILE A 149 -5.11 -3.04 3.27
C ILE A 149 -4.91 -4.54 3.48
N GLY A 150 -4.33 -4.94 4.61
CA GLY A 150 -3.98 -6.35 4.86
C GLY A 150 -5.17 -7.29 4.78
N VAL A 151 -6.34 -6.89 5.29
CA VAL A 151 -7.58 -7.66 5.18
C VAL A 151 -8.01 -7.85 3.72
N GLU A 152 -7.95 -6.80 2.90
CA GLU A 152 -8.29 -6.89 1.48
C GLU A 152 -7.32 -7.80 0.71
N VAL A 153 -6.02 -7.69 1.00
CA VAL A 153 -4.98 -8.55 0.40
C VAL A 153 -5.18 -10.01 0.82
N ALA A 154 -5.39 -10.27 2.11
CA ALA A 154 -5.59 -11.61 2.65
C ALA A 154 -6.78 -12.31 2.00
N ASN A 155 -7.94 -11.64 1.95
CA ASN A 155 -9.14 -12.19 1.31
C ASN A 155 -8.98 -12.37 -0.21
N ALA A 156 -8.24 -11.50 -0.89
CA ALA A 156 -8.00 -11.63 -2.33
C ALA A 156 -7.06 -12.80 -2.64
N ALA A 157 -6.00 -12.99 -1.87
CA ALA A 157 -5.07 -14.11 -2.02
C ALA A 157 -5.74 -15.46 -1.72
N GLU A 158 -6.59 -15.52 -0.72
CA GLU A 158 -7.38 -16.71 -0.40
C GLU A 158 -8.29 -17.11 -1.58
N ARG A 159 -8.98 -16.15 -2.21
CA ARG A 159 -9.80 -16.40 -3.41
C ARG A 159 -9.01 -16.86 -4.64
N LEU A 160 -7.70 -16.58 -4.68
CA LEU A 160 -6.78 -17.12 -5.68
C LEU A 160 -6.32 -18.54 -5.36
N GLY A 161 -6.83 -19.16 -4.28
CA GLY A 161 -6.47 -20.51 -3.86
C GLY A 161 -5.18 -20.60 -3.05
N MET A 162 -4.64 -19.47 -2.58
CA MET A 162 -3.51 -19.46 -1.64
C MET A 162 -3.98 -19.82 -0.22
N ARG A 163 -3.10 -20.43 0.55
CA ARG A 163 -3.25 -20.46 2.01
C ARG A 163 -2.79 -19.11 2.54
N VAL A 164 -3.51 -18.56 3.52
CA VAL A 164 -3.18 -17.27 4.10
C VAL A 164 -3.01 -17.40 5.60
N ILE A 165 -1.89 -16.89 6.11
CA ILE A 165 -1.63 -16.76 7.54
C ILE A 165 -1.37 -15.29 7.87
N GLY A 166 -2.08 -14.74 8.83
CA GLY A 166 -2.00 -13.34 9.22
C GLY A 166 -1.39 -13.14 10.60
N TYR A 167 -0.64 -12.06 10.77
CA TYR A 167 -0.15 -11.61 12.07
C TYR A 167 -0.46 -10.13 12.28
N ASP A 168 -1.27 -9.84 13.28
CA ASP A 168 -1.56 -8.49 13.76
C ASP A 168 -1.97 -8.57 15.24
N PRO A 169 -1.11 -8.19 16.19
CA PRO A 169 -1.43 -8.23 17.61
C PRO A 169 -2.50 -7.22 18.03
N ASP A 170 -2.71 -6.18 17.23
CA ASP A 170 -3.62 -5.07 17.52
C ASP A 170 -4.87 -5.09 16.62
N ILE A 171 -5.18 -6.23 16.00
CA ILE A 171 -6.34 -6.34 15.11
C ILE A 171 -7.63 -5.97 15.83
N THR A 172 -8.41 -5.09 15.24
CA THR A 172 -9.73 -4.74 15.78
C THR A 172 -10.75 -5.82 15.50
N VAL A 173 -11.73 -5.97 16.38
CA VAL A 173 -12.86 -6.90 16.19
C VAL A 173 -13.54 -6.67 14.84
N GLN A 174 -13.76 -5.41 14.44
CA GLN A 174 -14.35 -5.07 13.16
C GLN A 174 -13.52 -5.58 11.98
N ARG A 175 -12.20 -5.53 12.04
CA ARG A 175 -11.32 -6.06 10.98
C ARG A 175 -11.30 -7.59 10.96
N ALA A 176 -11.29 -8.21 12.12
CA ALA A 176 -11.37 -9.66 12.22
C ALA A 176 -12.65 -10.22 11.57
N TRP A 177 -13.79 -9.55 11.74
CA TRP A 177 -15.05 -9.92 11.09
C TRP A 177 -15.04 -9.78 9.55
N GLN A 178 -14.10 -9.05 8.99
CA GLN A 178 -13.95 -8.89 7.54
C GLN A 178 -13.05 -9.96 6.90
N LEU A 179 -12.29 -10.71 7.72
CA LEU A 179 -11.45 -11.80 7.24
C LEU A 179 -12.28 -13.04 6.88
N SER A 180 -11.88 -13.75 5.83
CA SER A 180 -12.39 -15.09 5.57
C SER A 180 -12.05 -16.03 6.73
N ALA A 181 -12.97 -16.93 7.07
CA ALA A 181 -12.81 -17.89 8.17
C ALA A 181 -11.67 -18.91 7.93
N SER A 182 -11.20 -19.04 6.69
CA SER A 182 -10.07 -19.91 6.31
C SER A 182 -8.69 -19.28 6.57
N ILE A 183 -8.63 -17.98 6.88
CA ILE A 183 -7.37 -17.28 7.15
C ILE A 183 -6.90 -17.64 8.56
N GLU A 184 -5.70 -18.22 8.65
CA GLU A 184 -5.10 -18.66 9.90
C GLU A 184 -4.42 -17.49 10.63
N GLN A 185 -4.44 -17.53 11.95
CA GLN A 185 -3.68 -16.60 12.79
C GLN A 185 -2.30 -17.17 13.10
N ALA A 186 -1.25 -16.43 12.80
CA ALA A 186 0.10 -16.69 13.31
C ALA A 186 0.24 -16.21 14.76
N ARG A 187 0.87 -16.98 15.60
CA ARG A 187 1.14 -16.63 17.01
C ARG A 187 2.36 -15.72 17.17
N SER A 188 3.26 -15.75 16.18
CA SER A 188 4.45 -14.92 16.13
C SER A 188 4.84 -14.61 14.69
N LEU A 189 5.71 -13.61 14.52
CA LEU A 189 6.31 -13.31 13.22
C LEU A 189 7.15 -14.48 12.70
N ASP A 190 7.91 -15.14 13.57
CA ASP A 190 8.78 -16.24 13.18
C ASP A 190 7.95 -17.45 12.68
N GLU A 191 6.80 -17.73 13.31
CA GLU A 191 5.85 -18.71 12.80
C GLU A 191 5.32 -18.31 11.42
N LEU A 192 4.94 -17.04 11.23
CA LEU A 192 4.47 -16.54 9.94
C LEU A 192 5.53 -16.73 8.85
N PHE A 193 6.78 -16.31 9.11
CA PHE A 193 7.85 -16.46 8.13
C PHE A 193 8.15 -17.93 7.82
N SER A 194 8.22 -18.81 8.83
CA SER A 194 8.54 -20.24 8.65
C SER A 194 7.49 -21.02 7.85
N ARG A 195 6.27 -20.47 7.73
CA ARG A 195 5.16 -21.13 7.02
C ARG A 195 4.84 -20.49 5.68
N SER A 196 5.49 -19.39 5.29
CA SER A 196 5.11 -18.55 4.15
C SER A 196 6.15 -18.60 3.04
N GLN A 197 5.74 -18.87 1.79
CA GLN A 197 6.55 -18.68 0.59
C GLN A 197 6.56 -17.21 0.14
N PHE A 198 5.51 -16.47 0.47
CA PHE A 198 5.40 -15.04 0.21
C PHE A 198 5.05 -14.32 1.50
N VAL A 199 5.62 -13.13 1.70
CA VAL A 199 5.28 -12.27 2.83
C VAL A 199 4.98 -10.87 2.32
N THR A 200 3.90 -10.29 2.83
CA THR A 200 3.52 -8.90 2.55
C THR A 200 3.34 -8.12 3.85
N VAL A 201 3.79 -6.85 3.86
CA VAL A 201 3.85 -6.04 5.08
C VAL A 201 2.99 -4.80 4.92
N HIS A 202 2.02 -4.63 5.81
CA HIS A 202 1.02 -3.56 5.79
C HIS A 202 0.93 -2.80 7.13
N ILE A 203 2.05 -2.65 7.80
CA ILE A 203 2.18 -1.88 9.04
C ILE A 203 3.04 -0.63 8.81
N PRO A 204 2.84 0.44 9.59
CA PRO A 204 3.68 1.63 9.51
C PRO A 204 5.11 1.33 9.99
N LEU A 205 6.09 2.05 9.42
CA LEU A 205 7.46 2.04 9.92
C LEU A 205 7.55 2.96 11.14
N VAL A 206 7.65 2.34 12.31
CA VAL A 206 7.88 3.00 13.60
C VAL A 206 9.04 2.30 14.30
N GLU A 207 9.48 2.81 15.43
CA GLU A 207 10.61 2.22 16.18
C GLU A 207 10.38 0.72 16.49
N GLY A 208 9.19 0.36 16.96
CA GLY A 208 8.82 -1.02 17.29
C GLY A 208 8.69 -1.96 16.08
N THR A 209 8.60 -1.44 14.85
CA THR A 209 8.50 -2.24 13.61
C THR A 209 9.76 -2.16 12.75
N ARG A 210 10.76 -1.38 13.17
CA ARG A 210 12.03 -1.24 12.45
C ARG A 210 12.78 -2.58 12.46
N GLY A 211 13.27 -3.00 11.28
CA GLY A 211 14.00 -4.25 11.12
C GLY A 211 13.15 -5.50 11.34
N LEU A 212 11.81 -5.40 11.27
CA LEU A 212 10.92 -6.54 11.39
C LEU A 212 11.21 -7.60 10.32
N VAL A 213 11.45 -7.18 9.09
CA VAL A 213 11.99 -8.07 8.04
C VAL A 213 13.51 -7.96 8.12
N ASN A 214 14.17 -9.08 8.41
CA ASN A 214 15.61 -9.17 8.54
C ASN A 214 16.12 -10.52 8.04
N SER A 215 17.45 -10.68 7.93
CA SER A 215 18.07 -11.90 7.42
C SER A 215 17.68 -13.15 8.20
N THR A 216 17.58 -13.06 9.53
CA THR A 216 17.19 -14.19 10.38
C THR A 216 15.79 -14.70 10.03
N ARG A 217 14.82 -13.81 9.87
CA ARG A 217 13.45 -14.20 9.50
C ARG A 217 13.33 -14.66 8.07
N LEU A 218 14.06 -14.04 7.14
CA LEU A 218 14.09 -14.50 5.74
C LEU A 218 14.65 -15.92 5.63
N GLN A 219 15.62 -16.30 6.46
CA GLN A 219 16.16 -17.66 6.52
C GLN A 219 15.17 -18.71 7.07
N LEU A 220 14.10 -18.29 7.77
CA LEU A 220 13.04 -19.19 8.21
C LEU A 220 12.08 -19.59 7.08
N MET A 221 12.04 -18.82 6.00
CA MET A 221 11.08 -19.06 4.93
C MET A 221 11.41 -20.38 4.21
N PRO A 222 10.38 -21.17 3.84
CA PRO A 222 10.56 -22.37 3.04
C PRO A 222 11.03 -22.01 1.62
N GLU A 223 11.76 -22.94 0.98
CA GLU A 223 12.21 -22.83 -0.41
C GLU A 223 11.04 -22.83 -1.42
#